data_ee5b5893d17ea1512ea29131b7676779
#
_entry.id   ee5b5893d17ea1512ea29131b7676779
#
_cell.length_a   1.000
_cell.length_b   1.000
_cell.length_c   1.000
_cell.angle_alpha   90.00
_cell.angle_beta   90.00
_cell.angle_gamma   90.00
#
_symmetry.space_group_name_H-M   'P 1'
#
loop_
_entity.id
_entity.type
_entity.pdbx_description
1 polymer ?
#
loop_
_entity_poly.entity_id
_entity_poly.type
_entity_poly.pdbx_seq_one_letter_code
_entity_poly.pdbx_strand_id
1 'polypeptide(L)'
;LTETGIHYLDARGPDGMRLYAIGDVHGRHDLLAAMHRRIETELEYAPATDWRIIHLGDYVDRGPDSKSVIDFLIEAQKRDPRNIILAGNHDIGMLDFLANAEPDGLFMNYGGVQTAQSYGVDFTRDMHWFGKAEAVARGHMALVKAVPRSHVYFLRSLPFSVSFGDFFFCHAGIRPGVPLDHQNLQDLIWIRDAFHDHQELFSKVIVHGHTPVPEAEVKANRVNVDTLAWKSGTLSALAVNGGDKQIIDVQGKAL
;
A
#
# COMPACT_ATOMS: atom_id res chain seq x y z
N LEU A 1 -15.79 -26.05 16.84
CA LEU A 1 -14.34 -26.13 16.93
C LEU A 1 -13.84 -24.71 16.74
N THR A 2 -13.38 -24.06 17.81
CA THR A 2 -12.66 -22.79 17.72
C THR A 2 -11.35 -23.11 17.00
N GLU A 3 -11.17 -22.61 15.78
CA GLU A 3 -9.86 -22.65 15.11
C GLU A 3 -8.88 -21.94 16.06
N THR A 4 -7.87 -22.68 16.50
CA THR A 4 -6.76 -22.09 17.26
C THR A 4 -6.05 -21.13 16.33
N GLY A 5 -6.09 -19.83 16.62
CA GLY A 5 -5.44 -18.82 15.80
C GLY A 5 -3.91 -19.02 15.74
N ILE A 6 -3.25 -18.39 14.75
CA ILE A 6 -1.80 -18.51 14.53
C ILE A 6 -1.09 -17.34 15.19
N HIS A 7 -0.13 -17.64 16.07
CA HIS A 7 0.75 -16.64 16.66
C HIS A 7 1.89 -16.30 15.70
N TYR A 8 2.28 -15.03 15.61
CA TYR A 8 3.35 -14.57 14.72
C TYR A 8 4.66 -15.36 14.85
N LEU A 9 5.06 -15.73 16.06
CA LEU A 9 6.30 -16.50 16.28
C LEU A 9 6.24 -17.89 15.61
N ASP A 10 5.07 -18.50 15.56
CA ASP A 10 4.85 -19.84 15.00
C ASP A 10 4.52 -19.81 13.50
N ALA A 11 4.08 -18.65 12.99
CA ALA A 11 3.65 -18.47 11.61
C ALA A 11 4.79 -18.73 10.61
N ARG A 12 4.46 -19.40 9.50
CA ARG A 12 5.41 -19.77 8.46
C ARG A 12 4.91 -19.35 7.07
N GLY A 13 5.84 -18.86 6.26
CA GLY A 13 5.63 -18.74 4.82
C GLY A 13 5.59 -20.12 4.14
N PRO A 14 5.13 -20.21 2.88
CA PRO A 14 5.16 -21.45 2.11
C PRO A 14 6.59 -21.98 1.96
N ASP A 15 6.76 -23.30 1.95
CA ASP A 15 8.06 -23.92 1.80
C ASP A 15 8.72 -23.54 0.45
N GLY A 16 9.98 -23.12 0.49
CA GLY A 16 10.75 -22.72 -0.68
C GLY A 16 10.35 -21.37 -1.28
N MET A 17 9.38 -20.68 -0.70
CA MET A 17 8.93 -19.35 -1.14
C MET A 17 9.37 -18.27 -0.16
N ARG A 18 9.95 -17.19 -0.68
CA ARG A 18 10.27 -15.99 0.09
C ARG A 18 9.23 -14.90 -0.16
N LEU A 19 8.75 -14.27 0.90
CA LEU A 19 7.75 -13.20 0.82
C LEU A 19 8.35 -11.88 1.29
N TYR A 20 8.00 -10.80 0.61
CA TYR A 20 8.32 -9.42 1.00
C TYR A 20 7.04 -8.58 0.94
N ALA A 21 6.60 -8.04 2.07
CA ALA A 21 5.42 -7.19 2.13
C ALA A 21 5.83 -5.74 2.37
N ILE A 22 5.69 -4.88 1.38
CA ILE A 22 6.10 -3.47 1.38
C ILE A 22 4.93 -2.61 1.82
N GLY A 23 5.17 -1.70 2.78
CA GLY A 23 4.18 -0.76 3.31
C GLY A 23 3.85 0.41 2.37
N ASP A 24 3.12 1.37 2.92
CA ASP A 24 2.58 2.53 2.21
C ASP A 24 3.69 3.39 1.57
N VAL A 25 3.58 3.63 0.26
CA VAL A 25 4.61 4.32 -0.54
C VAL A 25 4.35 5.81 -0.65
N HIS A 26 3.12 6.20 -0.88
CA HIS A 26 2.68 7.59 -0.97
C HIS A 26 3.62 8.48 -1.81
N GLY A 27 3.73 8.20 -3.11
CA GLY A 27 4.51 9.04 -4.04
C GLY A 27 6.03 9.03 -3.81
N ARG A 28 6.58 8.14 -2.99
CA ARG A 28 8.02 8.00 -2.74
C ARG A 28 8.65 6.97 -3.67
N HIS A 29 8.67 7.30 -4.95
CA HIS A 29 9.32 6.47 -5.98
C HIS A 29 10.79 6.15 -5.66
N ASP A 30 11.52 7.11 -5.07
CA ASP A 30 12.90 6.93 -4.64
C ASP A 30 13.07 5.78 -3.64
N LEU A 31 12.19 5.72 -2.61
CA LEU A 31 12.20 4.66 -1.60
C LEU A 31 11.70 3.33 -2.18
N LEU A 32 10.65 3.34 -2.99
CA LEU A 32 10.15 2.14 -3.65
C LEU A 32 11.23 1.48 -4.52
N ALA A 33 11.90 2.25 -5.36
CA ALA A 33 13.00 1.74 -6.18
C ALA A 33 14.19 1.24 -5.35
N ALA A 34 14.49 1.91 -4.21
CA ALA A 34 15.53 1.45 -3.29
C ALA A 34 15.16 0.12 -2.61
N MET A 35 13.87 -0.05 -2.21
CA MET A 35 13.39 -1.30 -1.61
C MET A 35 13.46 -2.45 -2.61
N HIS A 36 13.04 -2.25 -3.84
CA HIS A 36 13.16 -3.27 -4.89
C HIS A 36 14.62 -3.69 -5.12
N ARG A 37 15.54 -2.73 -5.27
CA ARG A 37 16.98 -3.05 -5.41
C ARG A 37 17.52 -3.86 -4.22
N ARG A 38 17.12 -3.52 -2.99
CA ARG A 38 17.50 -4.26 -1.79
C ARG A 38 17.01 -5.70 -1.85
N ILE A 39 15.74 -5.92 -2.21
CA ILE A 39 15.14 -7.27 -2.33
C ILE A 39 15.80 -8.05 -3.46
N GLU A 40 16.00 -7.45 -4.64
CA GLU A 40 16.68 -8.07 -5.78
C GLU A 40 18.10 -8.52 -5.40
N THR A 41 18.87 -7.66 -4.72
CA THR A 41 20.21 -7.99 -4.22
C THR A 41 20.15 -9.16 -3.22
N GLU A 42 19.19 -9.17 -2.31
CA GLU A 42 19.04 -10.29 -1.35
C GLU A 42 18.70 -11.61 -2.06
N LEU A 43 17.84 -11.57 -3.09
CA LEU A 43 17.50 -12.74 -3.91
C LEU A 43 18.67 -13.23 -4.78
N GLU A 44 19.56 -12.33 -5.21
CA GLU A 44 20.79 -12.71 -5.93
C GLU A 44 21.80 -13.42 -5.02
N TYR A 45 22.02 -12.90 -3.81
CA TYR A 45 22.96 -13.50 -2.84
C TYR A 45 22.45 -14.80 -2.22
N ALA A 46 21.16 -14.89 -1.97
CA ALA A 46 20.51 -16.06 -1.37
C ALA A 46 19.27 -16.43 -2.19
N PRO A 47 19.44 -17.13 -3.31
CA PRO A 47 18.33 -17.47 -4.19
C PRO A 47 17.24 -18.27 -3.48
N ALA A 48 15.97 -17.91 -3.72
CA ALA A 48 14.81 -18.69 -3.33
C ALA A 48 14.26 -19.45 -4.54
N THR A 49 13.64 -20.61 -4.31
CA THR A 49 12.99 -21.38 -5.39
C THR A 49 11.85 -20.60 -5.99
N ASP A 50 11.12 -19.86 -5.16
CA ASP A 50 10.06 -18.94 -5.54
C ASP A 50 10.05 -17.71 -4.62
N TRP A 51 9.40 -16.61 -5.03
CA TRP A 51 9.26 -15.41 -4.22
C TRP A 51 8.02 -14.61 -4.58
N ARG A 52 7.57 -13.74 -3.66
CA ARG A 52 6.53 -12.73 -3.92
C ARG A 52 6.98 -11.41 -3.31
N ILE A 53 6.85 -10.33 -4.07
CA ILE A 53 6.88 -8.97 -3.56
C ILE A 53 5.44 -8.48 -3.53
N ILE A 54 4.93 -8.20 -2.33
CA ILE A 54 3.54 -7.83 -2.08
C ILE A 54 3.53 -6.36 -1.64
N HIS A 55 2.92 -5.50 -2.43
CA HIS A 55 2.72 -4.09 -2.09
C HIS A 55 1.35 -3.94 -1.43
N LEU A 56 1.31 -3.30 -0.26
CA LEU A 56 0.11 -3.28 0.59
C LEU A 56 -0.88 -2.16 0.28
N GLY A 57 -0.63 -1.34 -0.75
CA GLY A 57 -1.52 -0.22 -1.13
C GLY A 57 -0.93 1.16 -0.86
N ASP A 58 -1.74 2.18 -1.10
CA ASP A 58 -1.44 3.60 -0.91
C ASP A 58 -0.18 4.07 -1.67
N TYR A 59 -0.28 4.01 -3.00
CA TYR A 59 0.80 4.41 -3.91
C TYR A 59 0.81 5.89 -4.20
N VAL A 60 -0.36 6.52 -4.13
CA VAL A 60 -0.59 7.93 -4.47
C VAL A 60 -0.70 8.81 -3.23
N ASP A 61 -0.77 10.11 -3.46
CA ASP A 61 -0.97 11.17 -2.48
C ASP A 61 0.24 11.45 -1.56
N ARG A 62 0.24 12.61 -0.95
CA ARG A 62 1.20 13.09 0.08
C ARG A 62 2.61 13.34 -0.45
N GLY A 63 3.25 12.34 -1.05
CA GLY A 63 4.61 12.45 -1.59
C GLY A 63 4.65 13.03 -3.00
N PRO A 64 5.84 13.35 -3.51
CA PRO A 64 6.01 14.22 -4.69
C PRO A 64 5.77 13.52 -6.03
N ASP A 65 5.85 12.18 -6.12
CA ASP A 65 5.95 11.51 -7.42
C ASP A 65 5.07 10.25 -7.53
N SER A 66 3.77 10.43 -7.31
CA SER A 66 2.77 9.36 -7.45
C SER A 66 2.74 8.77 -8.87
N LYS A 67 2.95 9.62 -9.90
CA LYS A 67 2.98 9.16 -11.29
C LYS A 67 4.08 8.13 -11.52
N SER A 68 5.31 8.40 -11.13
CA SER A 68 6.43 7.47 -11.30
C SER A 68 6.29 6.22 -10.44
N VAL A 69 5.63 6.29 -9.27
CA VAL A 69 5.29 5.10 -8.48
C VAL A 69 4.37 4.18 -9.27
N ILE A 70 3.30 4.70 -9.89
CA ILE A 70 2.38 3.88 -10.69
C ILE A 70 3.08 3.33 -11.93
N ASP A 71 3.85 4.15 -12.66
CA ASP A 71 4.66 3.70 -13.81
C ASP A 71 5.58 2.54 -13.41
N PHE A 72 6.28 2.67 -12.26
CA PHE A 72 7.18 1.63 -11.74
C PHE A 72 6.44 0.31 -11.43
N LEU A 73 5.30 0.39 -10.74
CA LEU A 73 4.53 -0.81 -10.35
C LEU A 73 3.94 -1.54 -11.56
N ILE A 74 3.44 -0.81 -12.55
CA ILE A 74 2.97 -1.38 -13.83
C ILE A 74 4.11 -2.16 -14.51
N GLU A 75 5.29 -1.56 -14.63
CA GLU A 75 6.44 -2.20 -15.28
C GLU A 75 7.01 -3.36 -14.45
N ALA A 76 7.01 -3.26 -13.11
CA ALA A 76 7.42 -4.34 -12.23
C ALA A 76 6.51 -5.57 -12.39
N GLN A 77 5.19 -5.37 -12.35
CA GLN A 77 4.21 -6.46 -12.52
C GLN A 77 4.25 -7.08 -13.92
N LYS A 78 4.41 -6.24 -14.96
CA LYS A 78 4.54 -6.70 -16.33
C LYS A 78 5.80 -7.54 -16.57
N ARG A 79 6.93 -7.14 -15.96
CA ARG A 79 8.20 -7.85 -16.01
C ARG A 79 8.12 -9.19 -15.30
N ASP A 80 7.49 -9.23 -14.14
CA ASP A 80 7.34 -10.44 -13.34
C ASP A 80 6.04 -10.40 -12.52
N PRO A 81 5.05 -11.29 -12.80
CA PRO A 81 3.76 -11.32 -12.11
C PRO A 81 3.86 -11.74 -10.64
N ARG A 82 5.03 -12.13 -10.14
CA ARG A 82 5.30 -12.34 -8.72
C ARG A 82 5.33 -11.04 -7.92
N ASN A 83 5.34 -9.88 -8.58
CA ASN A 83 4.99 -8.60 -7.98
C ASN A 83 3.47 -8.49 -7.86
N ILE A 84 2.95 -8.57 -6.65
CA ILE A 84 1.53 -8.49 -6.32
C ILE A 84 1.26 -7.11 -5.74
N ILE A 85 0.32 -6.39 -6.33
CA ILE A 85 0.01 -5.02 -5.94
C ILE A 85 -1.43 -5.00 -5.43
N LEU A 86 -1.62 -4.66 -4.15
CA LEU A 86 -2.93 -4.56 -3.51
C LEU A 86 -3.45 -3.13 -3.58
N ALA A 87 -4.76 -2.95 -3.55
CA ALA A 87 -5.39 -1.64 -3.48
C ALA A 87 -5.31 -1.06 -2.06
N GLY A 88 -4.95 0.23 -1.96
CA GLY A 88 -5.11 1.04 -0.75
C GLY A 88 -6.28 2.02 -0.88
N ASN A 89 -6.66 2.64 0.23
CA ASN A 89 -7.79 3.58 0.23
C ASN A 89 -7.49 4.87 -0.54
N HIS A 90 -6.24 5.34 -0.57
CA HIS A 90 -5.85 6.49 -1.38
C HIS A 90 -5.90 6.20 -2.88
N ASP A 91 -5.57 4.98 -3.29
CA ASP A 91 -5.64 4.54 -4.69
C ASP A 91 -7.10 4.52 -5.19
N ILE A 92 -8.02 4.02 -4.35
CA ILE A 92 -9.47 4.08 -4.62
C ILE A 92 -9.97 5.53 -4.59
N GLY A 93 -9.51 6.35 -3.62
CA GLY A 93 -9.84 7.77 -3.52
C GLY A 93 -9.44 8.57 -4.77
N MET A 94 -8.31 8.27 -5.38
CA MET A 94 -7.91 8.85 -6.67
C MET A 94 -8.88 8.44 -7.79
N LEU A 95 -9.27 7.16 -7.87
CA LEU A 95 -10.24 6.68 -8.87
C LEU A 95 -11.62 7.34 -8.69
N ASP A 96 -12.07 7.48 -7.45
CA ASP A 96 -13.34 8.14 -7.12
C ASP A 96 -13.29 9.63 -7.53
N PHE A 97 -12.18 10.31 -7.24
CA PHE A 97 -11.98 11.69 -7.65
C PHE A 97 -11.93 11.84 -9.17
N LEU A 98 -11.27 10.94 -9.91
CA LEU A 98 -11.27 10.96 -11.37
C LEU A 98 -12.65 10.72 -11.98
N ALA A 99 -13.52 9.98 -11.27
CA ALA A 99 -14.90 9.75 -11.68
C ALA A 99 -15.80 10.93 -11.32
N ASN A 100 -15.59 11.56 -10.17
CA ASN A 100 -16.42 12.63 -9.63
C ASN A 100 -15.61 13.63 -8.82
N ALA A 101 -15.60 14.89 -9.22
CA ALA A 101 -14.81 15.97 -8.61
C ALA A 101 -15.37 16.41 -7.26
N GLU A 102 -15.05 15.68 -6.19
CA GLU A 102 -15.47 16.03 -4.83
C GLU A 102 -14.46 16.96 -4.15
N PRO A 103 -14.78 18.27 -3.94
CA PRO A 103 -13.85 19.24 -3.36
C PRO A 103 -13.43 18.90 -1.92
N ASP A 104 -14.29 18.23 -1.17
CA ASP A 104 -14.11 17.86 0.23
C ASP A 104 -13.88 16.34 0.41
N GLY A 105 -13.65 15.62 -0.68
CA GLY A 105 -13.35 14.18 -0.69
C GLY A 105 -11.93 13.86 -0.20
N LEU A 106 -11.66 12.56 -0.06
CA LEU A 106 -10.38 12.02 0.40
C LEU A 106 -9.19 12.60 -0.39
N PHE A 107 -9.25 12.55 -1.72
CA PHE A 107 -8.18 12.98 -2.60
C PHE A 107 -7.75 14.43 -2.32
N MET A 108 -8.70 15.37 -2.26
CA MET A 108 -8.39 16.79 -2.05
C MET A 108 -7.93 17.13 -0.63
N ASN A 109 -8.34 16.36 0.38
CA ASN A 109 -8.01 16.65 1.78
C ASN A 109 -6.75 15.95 2.28
N TYR A 110 -6.29 14.89 1.61
CA TYR A 110 -5.20 14.04 2.12
C TYR A 110 -4.04 13.82 1.12
N GLY A 111 -3.74 14.82 0.30
CA GLY A 111 -2.50 14.84 -0.48
C GLY A 111 -2.67 14.60 -1.98
N GLY A 112 -3.87 14.58 -2.51
CA GLY A 112 -4.14 14.44 -3.94
C GLY A 112 -3.63 15.62 -4.78
N VAL A 113 -3.42 16.79 -4.16
CA VAL A 113 -2.77 17.93 -4.84
C VAL A 113 -1.37 17.55 -5.30
N GLN A 114 -0.58 16.86 -4.46
CA GLN A 114 0.75 16.39 -4.83
C GLN A 114 0.69 15.33 -5.94
N THR A 115 -0.30 14.44 -5.88
CA THR A 115 -0.57 13.49 -6.97
C THR A 115 -0.84 14.24 -8.27
N ALA A 116 -1.75 15.20 -8.27
CA ALA A 116 -2.06 16.00 -9.46
C ALA A 116 -0.83 16.71 -10.01
N GLN A 117 -0.01 17.29 -9.15
CA GLN A 117 1.26 17.94 -9.53
C GLN A 117 2.22 16.96 -10.22
N SER A 118 2.30 15.72 -9.79
CA SER A 118 3.11 14.68 -10.44
C SER A 118 2.64 14.36 -11.87
N TYR A 119 1.37 14.62 -12.19
CA TYR A 119 0.80 14.54 -13.54
C TYR A 119 0.83 15.89 -14.28
N GLY A 120 1.47 16.94 -13.72
CA GLY A 120 1.59 18.27 -14.31
C GLY A 120 0.35 19.16 -14.13
N VAL A 121 -0.54 18.84 -13.19
CA VAL A 121 -1.74 19.61 -12.87
C VAL A 121 -1.60 20.29 -11.52
N ASP A 122 -1.75 21.61 -11.49
CA ASP A 122 -1.63 22.41 -10.26
C ASP A 122 -2.98 23.05 -9.89
N PHE A 123 -3.61 22.53 -8.83
CA PHE A 123 -4.83 23.09 -8.26
C PHE A 123 -4.58 24.35 -7.44
N THR A 124 -3.38 24.56 -6.89
CA THR A 124 -3.11 25.59 -5.88
C THR A 124 -3.23 27.00 -6.45
N ARG A 125 -2.77 27.20 -7.68
CA ARG A 125 -2.85 28.47 -8.37
C ARG A 125 -4.30 28.92 -8.58
N ASP A 126 -5.15 27.99 -9.01
CA ASP A 126 -6.55 28.30 -9.30
C ASP A 126 -7.37 28.50 -8.03
N MET A 127 -7.05 27.79 -6.91
CA MET A 127 -7.68 28.01 -5.61
C MET A 127 -7.51 29.44 -5.09
N HIS A 128 -6.38 30.07 -5.34
CA HIS A 128 -6.11 31.44 -4.93
C HIS A 128 -7.02 32.45 -5.65
N TRP A 129 -7.35 32.20 -6.93
CA TRP A 129 -8.10 33.14 -7.76
C TRP A 129 -9.60 32.89 -7.81
N PHE A 130 -10.06 31.64 -7.77
CA PHE A 130 -11.43 31.24 -8.07
C PHE A 130 -12.17 30.59 -6.90
N GLY A 131 -11.48 30.30 -5.79
CA GLY A 131 -11.99 29.50 -4.69
C GLY A 131 -11.93 27.98 -4.95
N LYS A 132 -12.09 27.20 -3.86
CA LYS A 132 -11.83 25.75 -3.88
C LYS A 132 -12.67 24.97 -4.90
N ALA A 133 -13.98 25.19 -4.93
CA ALA A 133 -14.89 24.41 -5.77
C ALA A 133 -14.62 24.60 -7.27
N GLU A 134 -14.42 25.84 -7.72
CA GLU A 134 -14.13 26.10 -9.13
C GLU A 134 -12.72 25.65 -9.52
N ALA A 135 -11.72 25.85 -8.67
CA ALA A 135 -10.37 25.34 -8.89
C ALA A 135 -10.36 23.82 -9.01
N VAL A 136 -11.12 23.11 -8.14
CA VAL A 136 -11.25 21.66 -8.21
C VAL A 136 -11.93 21.22 -9.51
N ALA A 137 -13.01 21.88 -9.92
CA ALA A 137 -13.70 21.53 -11.17
C ALA A 137 -12.79 21.68 -12.40
N ARG A 138 -12.02 22.78 -12.47
CA ARG A 138 -11.04 23.01 -13.55
C ARG A 138 -9.89 22.01 -13.52
N GLY A 139 -9.28 21.84 -12.35
CA GLY A 139 -8.16 20.93 -12.16
C GLY A 139 -8.55 19.47 -12.37
N HIS A 140 -9.77 19.07 -12.00
CA HIS A 140 -10.29 17.73 -12.26
C HIS A 140 -10.31 17.42 -13.76
N MET A 141 -10.87 18.31 -14.61
CA MET A 141 -10.87 18.10 -16.06
C MET A 141 -9.44 17.98 -16.63
N ALA A 142 -8.52 18.78 -16.11
CA ALA A 142 -7.10 18.72 -16.51
C ALA A 142 -6.48 17.39 -16.06
N LEU A 143 -6.73 16.95 -14.83
CA LEU A 143 -6.20 15.70 -14.29
C LEU A 143 -6.75 14.48 -15.01
N VAL A 144 -8.05 14.42 -15.28
CA VAL A 144 -8.68 13.34 -16.08
C VAL A 144 -8.03 13.22 -17.46
N LYS A 145 -7.63 14.35 -18.06
CA LYS A 145 -6.90 14.36 -19.33
C LYS A 145 -5.44 13.96 -19.22
N ALA A 146 -4.79 14.31 -18.10
CA ALA A 146 -3.35 14.09 -17.87
C ALA A 146 -3.04 12.65 -17.42
N VAL A 147 -3.94 12.01 -16.66
CA VAL A 147 -3.74 10.64 -16.17
C VAL A 147 -3.89 9.64 -17.32
N PRO A 148 -2.85 8.80 -17.59
CA PRO A 148 -2.93 7.78 -18.64
C PRO A 148 -4.04 6.76 -18.35
N ARG A 149 -4.74 6.30 -19.39
CA ARG A 149 -5.75 5.24 -19.24
C ARG A 149 -5.17 3.95 -18.64
N SER A 150 -3.90 3.64 -18.92
CA SER A 150 -3.19 2.50 -18.33
C SER A 150 -3.12 2.59 -16.81
N HIS A 151 -2.93 3.79 -16.23
CA HIS A 151 -2.90 3.99 -14.78
C HIS A 151 -4.28 3.75 -14.16
N VAL A 152 -5.34 4.31 -14.79
CA VAL A 152 -6.72 4.08 -14.33
C VAL A 152 -7.09 2.59 -14.41
N TYR A 153 -6.72 1.92 -15.51
CA TYR A 153 -6.97 0.50 -15.67
C TYR A 153 -6.21 -0.32 -14.62
N PHE A 154 -4.93 -0.03 -14.42
CA PHE A 154 -4.09 -0.68 -13.41
C PHE A 154 -4.70 -0.55 -12.02
N LEU A 155 -4.98 0.66 -11.54
CA LEU A 155 -5.56 0.89 -10.21
C LEU A 155 -6.91 0.18 -10.03
N ARG A 156 -7.76 0.15 -11.06
CA ARG A 156 -9.06 -0.57 -11.03
C ARG A 156 -8.93 -2.09 -10.97
N SER A 157 -7.81 -2.64 -11.41
CA SER A 157 -7.58 -4.10 -11.46
C SER A 157 -6.94 -4.66 -10.20
N LEU A 158 -6.56 -3.81 -9.24
CA LEU A 158 -5.86 -4.24 -8.04
C LEU A 158 -6.73 -5.11 -7.14
N PRO A 159 -6.24 -6.28 -6.69
CA PRO A 159 -6.89 -7.06 -5.65
C PRO A 159 -6.79 -6.34 -4.29
N PHE A 160 -7.66 -6.70 -3.35
CA PHE A 160 -7.71 -6.10 -2.01
C PHE A 160 -6.96 -6.91 -0.95
N SER A 161 -6.69 -8.17 -1.23
CA SER A 161 -5.97 -9.06 -0.32
C SER A 161 -5.35 -10.25 -1.05
N VAL A 162 -4.39 -10.90 -0.39
CA VAL A 162 -3.79 -12.16 -0.83
C VAL A 162 -3.32 -12.96 0.39
N SER A 163 -3.27 -14.29 0.28
CA SER A 163 -2.76 -15.17 1.33
C SER A 163 -1.60 -16.03 0.84
N PHE A 164 -0.57 -16.17 1.67
CA PHE A 164 0.53 -17.11 1.47
C PHE A 164 0.93 -17.77 2.80
N GLY A 165 0.90 -19.09 2.87
CA GLY A 165 1.17 -19.81 4.10
C GLY A 165 0.25 -19.34 5.24
N ASP A 166 0.86 -19.01 6.38
CA ASP A 166 0.16 -18.53 7.58
C ASP A 166 -0.07 -17.01 7.60
N PHE A 167 0.14 -16.33 6.48
CA PHE A 167 0.00 -14.88 6.38
C PHE A 167 -1.16 -14.48 5.45
N PHE A 168 -1.87 -13.43 5.87
CA PHE A 168 -2.89 -12.73 5.08
C PHE A 168 -2.46 -11.28 4.93
N PHE A 169 -2.42 -10.79 3.70
CA PHE A 169 -1.97 -9.46 3.34
C PHE A 169 -3.15 -8.62 2.87
N CYS A 170 -3.31 -7.44 3.42
CA CYS A 170 -4.31 -6.45 3.03
C CYS A 170 -3.80 -5.05 3.39
N HIS A 171 -4.49 -4.00 2.94
CA HIS A 171 -4.01 -2.65 3.19
C HIS A 171 -4.22 -2.21 4.65
N ALA A 172 -5.45 -2.26 5.18
CA ALA A 172 -5.76 -1.69 6.50
C ALA A 172 -5.91 -2.73 7.63
N GLY A 173 -6.45 -3.89 7.33
CA GLY A 173 -6.76 -4.93 8.31
C GLY A 173 -8.00 -5.72 7.95
N ILE A 174 -8.52 -6.44 8.93
CA ILE A 174 -9.71 -7.30 8.80
C ILE A 174 -10.72 -7.02 9.90
N ARG A 175 -11.98 -7.33 9.67
CA ARG A 175 -13.00 -7.32 10.72
C ARG A 175 -12.89 -8.59 11.57
N PRO A 176 -12.63 -8.47 12.88
CA PRO A 176 -12.61 -9.63 13.77
C PRO A 176 -13.94 -10.39 13.74
N GLY A 177 -13.86 -11.72 13.84
CA GLY A 177 -15.04 -12.59 13.83
C GLY A 177 -15.64 -12.88 12.44
N VAL A 178 -15.11 -12.24 11.37
CA VAL A 178 -15.50 -12.52 9.99
C VAL A 178 -14.42 -13.40 9.34
N PRO A 179 -14.77 -14.50 8.64
CA PRO A 179 -13.80 -15.32 7.91
C PRO A 179 -13.02 -14.50 6.88
N LEU A 180 -11.74 -14.87 6.63
CA LEU A 180 -10.85 -14.10 5.74
C LEU A 180 -11.33 -14.02 4.30
N ASP A 181 -12.03 -15.02 3.82
CA ASP A 181 -12.64 -15.10 2.47
C ASP A 181 -14.00 -14.37 2.36
N HIS A 182 -14.55 -13.89 3.49
CA HIS A 182 -15.80 -13.13 3.56
C HIS A 182 -15.60 -11.67 4.04
N GLN A 183 -14.36 -11.21 4.08
CA GLN A 183 -14.06 -9.82 4.48
C GLN A 183 -14.66 -8.81 3.51
N ASN A 184 -15.22 -7.73 4.06
CA ASN A 184 -15.73 -6.62 3.26
C ASN A 184 -14.56 -5.81 2.67
N LEU A 185 -14.64 -5.42 1.41
CA LEU A 185 -13.61 -4.62 0.74
C LEU A 185 -13.32 -3.29 1.46
N GLN A 186 -14.36 -2.66 2.02
CA GLN A 186 -14.19 -1.42 2.80
C GLN A 186 -13.36 -1.67 4.08
N ASP A 187 -13.60 -2.78 4.78
CA ASP A 187 -12.80 -3.11 5.96
C ASP A 187 -11.34 -3.36 5.59
N LEU A 188 -11.08 -4.06 4.47
CA LEU A 188 -9.72 -4.37 4.01
C LEU A 188 -8.87 -3.12 3.72
N ILE A 189 -9.51 -1.95 3.42
CA ILE A 189 -8.79 -0.71 3.07
C ILE A 189 -9.05 0.45 4.03
N TRP A 190 -9.93 0.32 5.04
CA TRP A 190 -10.29 1.43 5.93
C TRP A 190 -10.35 1.09 7.42
N ILE A 191 -10.43 -0.17 7.80
CA ILE A 191 -10.65 -0.55 9.20
C ILE A 191 -9.52 -0.01 10.11
N ARG A 192 -9.86 0.42 11.31
CA ARG A 192 -8.92 0.90 12.33
C ARG A 192 -9.23 0.25 13.69
N ASP A 193 -9.88 0.96 14.58
CA ASP A 193 -10.02 0.61 16.01
C ASP A 193 -10.51 -0.82 16.23
N ALA A 194 -11.56 -1.25 15.53
CA ALA A 194 -12.09 -2.61 15.65
C ALA A 194 -11.05 -3.71 15.37
N PHE A 195 -10.09 -3.45 14.48
CA PHE A 195 -8.97 -4.36 14.18
C PHE A 195 -7.81 -4.16 15.15
N HIS A 196 -7.43 -2.89 15.42
CA HIS A 196 -6.27 -2.59 16.26
C HIS A 196 -6.47 -2.95 17.73
N ASP A 197 -7.69 -2.84 18.25
CA ASP A 197 -8.03 -3.18 19.65
C ASP A 197 -8.17 -4.69 19.88
N HIS A 198 -8.29 -5.48 18.79
CA HIS A 198 -8.42 -6.94 18.89
C HIS A 198 -7.10 -7.59 19.30
N GLN A 199 -7.14 -8.37 20.39
CA GLN A 199 -5.94 -9.00 20.96
C GLN A 199 -5.86 -10.50 20.71
N GLU A 200 -6.97 -11.14 20.33
CA GLU A 200 -7.00 -12.59 20.07
C GLU A 200 -6.29 -12.91 18.74
N LEU A 201 -5.87 -14.16 18.61
CA LEU A 201 -5.22 -14.63 17.39
C LEU A 201 -6.26 -14.83 16.27
N PHE A 202 -5.88 -14.49 15.06
CA PHE A 202 -6.63 -14.79 13.85
C PHE A 202 -6.19 -16.14 13.26
N SER A 203 -6.96 -16.68 12.32
CA SER A 203 -6.60 -17.91 11.59
C SER A 203 -5.33 -17.78 10.77
N LYS A 204 -4.86 -16.54 10.51
CA LYS A 204 -3.55 -16.17 9.92
C LYS A 204 -3.03 -14.91 10.57
N VAL A 205 -1.71 -14.69 10.48
CA VAL A 205 -1.11 -13.41 10.85
C VAL A 205 -1.45 -12.37 9.78
N ILE A 206 -2.01 -11.23 10.18
CA ILE A 206 -2.41 -10.15 9.26
C ILE A 206 -1.24 -9.19 9.05
N VAL A 207 -0.82 -9.03 7.81
CA VAL A 207 0.23 -8.05 7.43
C VAL A 207 -0.44 -6.88 6.73
N HIS A 208 -0.22 -5.67 7.25
CA HIS A 208 -0.96 -4.47 6.83
C HIS A 208 -0.14 -3.18 6.92
N GLY A 209 -0.69 -2.08 6.40
CA GLY A 209 -0.23 -0.70 6.51
C GLY A 209 -1.32 0.23 7.05
N HIS A 210 -1.63 1.31 6.34
CA HIS A 210 -2.75 2.25 6.52
C HIS A 210 -2.74 3.08 7.80
N THR A 211 -2.36 2.52 8.93
CA THR A 211 -2.32 3.20 10.22
C THR A 211 -0.86 3.46 10.59
N PRO A 212 -0.39 4.71 10.38
CA PRO A 212 1.04 5.01 10.50
C PRO A 212 1.60 4.75 11.91
N VAL A 213 2.77 4.15 11.95
CA VAL A 213 3.57 3.92 13.17
C VAL A 213 4.98 4.47 12.99
N PRO A 214 5.67 4.89 14.07
CA PRO A 214 7.05 5.40 13.97
C PRO A 214 8.05 4.35 13.47
N GLU A 215 7.85 3.12 13.87
CA GLU A 215 8.64 1.92 13.51
C GLU A 215 7.66 0.77 13.26
N ALA A 216 8.02 -0.17 12.38
CA ALA A 216 7.16 -1.31 12.08
C ALA A 216 6.77 -2.07 13.36
N GLU A 217 5.48 -2.31 13.54
CA GLU A 217 4.92 -2.92 14.74
C GLU A 217 4.65 -4.41 14.50
N VAL A 218 5.24 -5.27 15.34
CA VAL A 218 5.01 -6.71 15.33
C VAL A 218 4.24 -7.10 16.57
N LYS A 219 3.03 -7.66 16.40
CA LYS A 219 2.18 -8.21 17.45
C LYS A 219 1.96 -9.71 17.27
N ALA A 220 1.32 -10.34 18.23
CA ALA A 220 1.03 -11.77 18.19
C ALA A 220 0.18 -12.17 16.97
N ASN A 221 -0.74 -11.31 16.55
CA ASN A 221 -1.74 -11.57 15.52
C ASN A 221 -1.57 -10.75 14.23
N ARG A 222 -0.66 -9.75 14.20
CA ARG A 222 -0.48 -8.87 13.05
C ARG A 222 0.90 -8.23 12.97
N VAL A 223 1.23 -7.73 11.78
CA VAL A 223 2.42 -6.89 11.52
C VAL A 223 1.99 -5.65 10.75
N ASN A 224 2.33 -4.46 11.27
CA ASN A 224 2.13 -3.17 10.60
C ASN A 224 3.46 -2.65 10.06
N VAL A 225 3.52 -2.39 8.76
CA VAL A 225 4.73 -1.88 8.09
C VAL A 225 4.56 -0.49 7.48
N ASP A 226 3.49 0.25 7.81
CA ASP A 226 3.36 1.66 7.43
C ASP A 226 4.17 2.56 8.35
N THR A 227 5.39 2.86 7.97
CA THR A 227 6.31 3.74 8.72
C THR A 227 6.30 5.18 8.24
N LEU A 228 5.19 5.64 7.64
CA LEU A 228 5.00 7.03 7.20
C LEU A 228 6.04 7.46 6.16
N ALA A 229 6.37 6.59 5.21
CA ALA A 229 7.50 6.75 4.28
C ALA A 229 7.56 8.14 3.61
N TRP A 230 6.41 8.71 3.27
CA TRP A 230 6.33 10.03 2.64
C TRP A 230 6.88 11.16 3.52
N LYS A 231 6.82 11.04 4.84
CA LYS A 231 7.25 12.04 5.82
C LYS A 231 8.54 11.64 6.53
N SER A 232 8.63 10.41 7.00
CA SER A 232 9.79 9.90 7.75
C SER A 232 11.03 9.72 6.88
N GLY A 233 10.84 9.45 5.58
CA GLY A 233 11.91 9.02 4.70
C GLY A 233 12.31 7.56 4.88
N THR A 234 11.55 6.77 5.63
CA THR A 234 11.80 5.34 5.86
C THR A 234 10.65 4.51 5.29
N LEU A 235 10.93 3.63 4.34
CA LEU A 235 9.98 2.64 3.83
C LEU A 235 10.34 1.28 4.38
N SER A 236 9.38 0.63 5.03
CA SER A 236 9.54 -0.67 5.69
C SER A 236 8.86 -1.80 4.92
N ALA A 237 9.40 -3.00 5.07
CA ALA A 237 8.79 -4.22 4.58
C ALA A 237 9.01 -5.38 5.56
N LEU A 238 8.07 -6.33 5.59
CA LEU A 238 8.24 -7.62 6.25
C LEU A 238 8.83 -8.61 5.26
N ALA A 239 9.99 -9.20 5.57
CA ALA A 239 10.56 -10.32 4.84
C ALA A 239 10.28 -11.63 5.59
N VAL A 240 9.81 -12.67 4.87
CA VAL A 240 9.50 -13.99 5.43
C VAL A 240 10.17 -15.07 4.59
N ASN A 241 10.89 -15.99 5.26
CA ASN A 241 11.51 -17.15 4.64
C ASN A 241 11.26 -18.40 5.51
N GLY A 242 10.24 -19.17 5.18
CA GLY A 242 9.76 -20.24 6.05
C GLY A 242 9.36 -19.71 7.43
N GLY A 243 10.06 -20.11 8.49
CA GLY A 243 9.84 -19.61 9.85
C GLY A 243 10.60 -18.32 10.18
N ASP A 244 11.61 -17.95 9.41
CA ASP A 244 12.40 -16.73 9.64
C ASP A 244 11.64 -15.50 9.15
N LYS A 245 11.60 -14.48 10.00
CA LYS A 245 10.87 -13.22 9.74
C LYS A 245 11.69 -12.03 10.20
N GLN A 246 11.80 -11.01 9.38
CA GLN A 246 12.50 -9.78 9.73
C GLN A 246 11.83 -8.55 9.10
N ILE A 247 11.94 -7.41 9.78
CA ILE A 247 11.64 -6.10 9.17
C ILE A 247 12.89 -5.64 8.44
N ILE A 248 12.70 -5.19 7.20
CA ILE A 248 13.75 -4.58 6.38
C ILE A 248 13.31 -3.16 6.01
N ASP A 249 14.26 -2.21 6.08
CA ASP A 249 13.99 -0.79 5.84
C ASP A 249 14.91 -0.23 4.77
N VAL A 250 14.43 0.73 4.01
CA VAL A 250 15.25 1.62 3.20
C VAL A 250 15.02 3.06 3.63
N GLN A 251 16.06 3.86 3.56
CA GLN A 251 16.03 5.25 3.99
C GLN A 251 16.36 6.21 2.85
N GLY A 252 15.69 7.33 2.85
CA GLY A 252 15.93 8.47 1.98
C GLY A 252 15.72 9.77 2.75
N LYS A 253 15.65 10.88 2.05
CA LYS A 253 15.41 12.18 2.67
C LYS A 253 13.98 12.25 3.23
N ALA A 254 13.82 12.69 4.48
CA ALA A 254 12.53 13.08 5.03
C ALA A 254 12.00 14.33 4.30
N LEU A 255 10.66 14.44 4.12
CA LEU A 255 10.00 15.57 3.45
C LEU A 255 9.37 16.53 4.46
#